data_0f54598a04c595b7e45acf4058ee071e
#
_entry.id   0f54598a04c595b7e45acf4058ee071e
#
_cell.length_a   1.000
_cell.length_b   1.000
_cell.length_c   1.000
_cell.angle_alpha   90.00
_cell.angle_beta   90.00
_cell.angle_gamma   90.00
#
_symmetry.space_group_name_H-M   'P 1'
#
loop_
_entity.id
_entity.type
_entity.pdbx_description
1 polymer ?
#
loop_
_entity_poly.entity_id
_entity_poly.type
_entity_poly.pdbx_seq_one_letter_code
_entity_poly.pdbx_strand_id
1 'polypeptide(L)'
;MQVSTKLFNQQAVNQFGKLTEEIQNLQAKVSTGKNILKSSDDPVAAVELSAAKEQKNILDRFKRNVDSAQRRLDLADSSMQQAINVMTRISELAIQAGNDTNGVTERVALRTEVEQLANVMLEIANTKDSQGQSLFSGYHTNSQAFVKKVDGTFEYLGDRGTHSLQISESMNVATSIDGGTAFQT
;
A
#
# COMPACT_ATOMS: atom_id res chain seq x y z
N MET A 1 7.22 53.90 -57.27
CA MET A 1 8.09 52.71 -56.98
C MET A 1 8.51 52.56 -55.52
N GLN A 2 8.52 53.55 -54.63
CA GLN A 2 8.92 53.41 -53.22
C GLN A 2 7.94 52.60 -52.36
N VAL A 3 6.63 52.57 -52.68
CA VAL A 3 5.62 51.85 -51.89
C VAL A 3 5.76 50.33 -52.06
N SER A 4 6.17 49.85 -53.25
CA SER A 4 6.36 48.41 -53.54
C SER A 4 7.57 47.83 -52.77
N THR A 5 8.67 48.59 -52.65
CA THR A 5 9.87 48.13 -51.95
C THR A 5 9.64 48.08 -50.42
N LYS A 6 8.88 49.02 -49.84
CA LYS A 6 8.52 49.02 -48.42
C LYS A 6 7.62 47.83 -48.09
N LEU A 7 6.63 47.55 -48.94
CA LEU A 7 5.73 46.40 -48.76
C LEU A 7 6.50 45.06 -48.86
N PHE A 8 7.41 44.93 -49.81
CA PHE A 8 8.26 43.76 -49.97
C PHE A 8 9.16 43.53 -48.73
N ASN A 9 9.82 44.59 -48.25
CA ASN A 9 10.64 44.49 -47.04
C ASN A 9 9.81 44.10 -45.83
N GLN A 10 8.61 44.67 -45.67
CA GLN A 10 7.71 44.31 -44.57
C GLN A 10 7.27 42.85 -44.64
N GLN A 11 6.97 42.33 -45.82
CA GLN A 11 6.63 40.93 -46.05
C GLN A 11 7.83 40.01 -45.72
N ALA A 12 9.03 40.39 -46.16
CA ALA A 12 10.25 39.62 -45.87
C ALA A 12 10.53 39.57 -44.36
N VAL A 13 10.44 40.68 -43.65
CA VAL A 13 10.62 40.71 -42.17
C VAL A 13 9.57 39.83 -41.48
N ASN A 14 8.30 39.90 -41.88
CA ASN A 14 7.25 39.05 -41.31
C ASN A 14 7.51 37.56 -41.58
N GLN A 15 8.03 37.22 -42.76
CA GLN A 15 8.35 35.84 -43.12
C GLN A 15 9.55 35.31 -42.33
N PHE A 16 10.61 36.14 -42.13
CA PHE A 16 11.72 35.78 -41.25
C PHE A 16 11.29 35.61 -39.82
N GLY A 17 10.38 36.45 -39.32
CA GLY A 17 9.79 36.29 -37.99
C GLY A 17 9.09 34.91 -37.80
N LYS A 18 8.25 34.55 -38.77
CA LYS A 18 7.57 33.22 -38.76
C LYS A 18 8.55 32.05 -38.85
N LEU A 19 9.55 32.12 -39.70
CA LEU A 19 10.60 31.10 -39.82
C LEU A 19 11.38 30.93 -38.52
N THR A 20 11.70 32.03 -37.84
CA THR A 20 12.41 31.98 -36.57
C THR A 20 11.56 31.32 -35.49
N GLU A 21 10.26 31.63 -35.44
CA GLU A 21 9.32 30.99 -34.51
C GLU A 21 9.16 29.49 -34.78
N GLU A 22 9.06 29.06 -36.05
CA GLU A 22 9.01 27.65 -36.45
C GLU A 22 10.30 26.91 -36.05
N ILE A 23 11.47 27.50 -36.26
CA ILE A 23 12.74 26.93 -35.85
C ILE A 23 12.79 26.75 -34.34
N GLN A 24 12.37 27.73 -33.57
CA GLN A 24 12.32 27.64 -32.08
C GLN A 24 11.36 26.53 -31.63
N ASN A 25 10.19 26.40 -32.26
CA ASN A 25 9.23 25.35 -31.95
C ASN A 25 9.78 23.95 -32.28
N LEU A 26 10.45 23.80 -33.46
CA LEU A 26 11.10 22.55 -33.81
C LEU A 26 12.25 22.19 -32.87
N GLN A 27 13.08 23.17 -32.50
CA GLN A 27 14.14 22.95 -31.52
C GLN A 27 13.57 22.51 -30.13
N ALA A 28 12.46 23.12 -29.68
CA ALA A 28 11.79 22.73 -28.47
C ALA A 28 11.22 21.29 -28.55
N LYS A 29 10.62 20.92 -29.71
CA LYS A 29 10.16 19.54 -29.95
C LYS A 29 11.30 18.53 -29.92
N VAL A 30 12.43 18.82 -30.57
CA VAL A 30 13.62 17.95 -30.55
C VAL A 30 14.20 17.85 -29.14
N SER A 31 14.34 18.98 -28.44
CA SER A 31 14.90 19.01 -27.07
C SER A 31 14.05 18.25 -26.05
N THR A 32 12.72 18.35 -26.18
CA THR A 32 11.77 17.69 -25.25
C THR A 32 11.40 16.26 -25.66
N GLY A 33 11.69 15.86 -26.90
CA GLY A 33 11.23 14.60 -27.49
C GLY A 33 9.71 14.51 -27.65
N LYS A 34 8.98 15.64 -27.52
CA LYS A 34 7.51 15.70 -27.59
C LYS A 34 7.07 16.38 -28.89
N ASN A 35 6.17 15.74 -29.62
CA ASN A 35 5.61 16.33 -30.84
C ASN A 35 4.57 17.43 -30.57
N ILE A 36 3.83 17.30 -29.45
CA ILE A 36 2.82 18.26 -28.98
C ILE A 36 3.38 18.98 -27.78
N LEU A 37 3.63 20.28 -27.89
CA LEU A 37 4.11 21.14 -26.79
C LEU A 37 2.95 21.92 -26.16
N LYS A 38 2.01 22.36 -26.98
CA LYS A 38 0.82 23.14 -26.56
C LYS A 38 -0.43 22.44 -27.10
N SER A 39 -1.52 22.53 -26.35
CA SER A 39 -2.83 21.99 -26.79
C SER A 39 -3.36 22.66 -28.07
N SER A 40 -2.85 23.84 -28.38
CA SER A 40 -3.17 24.56 -29.65
C SER A 40 -2.47 23.98 -30.88
N ASP A 41 -1.40 23.19 -30.72
CA ASP A 41 -0.62 22.66 -31.85
C ASP A 41 -1.42 21.55 -32.56
N ASP A 42 -2.11 20.69 -31.78
CA ASP A 42 -3.04 19.68 -32.28
C ASP A 42 -4.10 19.42 -31.20
N PRO A 43 -5.28 20.04 -31.28
CA PRO A 43 -6.33 19.90 -30.27
C PRO A 43 -6.87 18.46 -30.16
N VAL A 44 -6.93 17.71 -31.24
CA VAL A 44 -7.44 16.34 -31.24
C VAL A 44 -6.46 15.42 -30.54
N ALA A 45 -5.22 15.46 -30.93
CA ALA A 45 -4.17 14.67 -30.28
C ALA A 45 -3.92 15.10 -28.81
N ALA A 46 -4.15 16.37 -28.46
CA ALA A 46 -4.09 16.83 -27.07
C ALA A 46 -5.20 16.22 -26.20
N VAL A 47 -6.42 16.04 -26.72
CA VAL A 47 -7.51 15.36 -26.02
C VAL A 47 -7.19 13.88 -25.83
N GLU A 48 -6.73 13.20 -26.88
CA GLU A 48 -6.34 11.79 -26.82
C GLU A 48 -5.18 11.58 -25.84
N LEU A 49 -4.18 12.45 -25.85
CA LEU A 49 -3.06 12.42 -24.92
C LEU A 49 -3.52 12.64 -23.47
N SER A 50 -4.50 13.53 -23.25
CA SER A 50 -5.07 13.75 -21.91
C SER A 50 -5.82 12.52 -21.41
N ALA A 51 -6.62 11.88 -22.28
CA ALA A 51 -7.32 10.64 -21.96
C ALA A 51 -6.33 9.49 -21.66
N ALA A 52 -5.28 9.35 -22.47
CA ALA A 52 -4.24 8.35 -22.24
C ALA A 52 -3.45 8.60 -20.93
N LYS A 53 -3.17 9.85 -20.59
CA LYS A 53 -2.54 10.21 -19.30
C LYS A 53 -3.44 9.89 -18.12
N GLU A 54 -4.74 10.19 -18.22
CA GLU A 54 -5.71 9.84 -17.18
C GLU A 54 -5.76 8.33 -16.98
N GLN A 55 -5.88 7.56 -18.05
CA GLN A 55 -5.85 6.10 -17.98
C GLN A 55 -4.56 5.57 -17.36
N LYS A 56 -3.42 6.13 -17.74
CA LYS A 56 -2.14 5.79 -17.13
C LYS A 56 -2.13 6.08 -15.62
N ASN A 57 -2.62 7.25 -15.19
CA ASN A 57 -2.68 7.61 -13.78
C ASN A 57 -3.56 6.64 -12.97
N ILE A 58 -4.67 6.20 -13.55
CA ILE A 58 -5.56 5.19 -12.96
C ILE A 58 -4.82 3.86 -12.80
N LEU A 59 -4.13 3.39 -13.84
CA LEU A 59 -3.36 2.15 -13.79
C LEU A 59 -2.18 2.24 -12.80
N ASP A 60 -1.48 3.36 -12.75
CA ASP A 60 -0.41 3.60 -11.77
C ASP A 60 -0.94 3.59 -10.32
N ARG A 61 -2.17 4.09 -10.10
CA ARG A 61 -2.84 3.99 -8.80
C ARG A 61 -3.18 2.54 -8.47
N PHE A 62 -3.76 1.79 -9.39
CA PHE A 62 -4.05 0.37 -9.18
C PHE A 62 -2.79 -0.42 -8.89
N LYS A 63 -1.70 -0.17 -9.63
CA LYS A 63 -0.42 -0.81 -9.37
C LYS A 63 0.08 -0.54 -7.93
N ARG A 64 0.06 0.70 -7.48
CA ARG A 64 0.42 1.04 -6.09
C ARG A 64 -0.47 0.35 -5.06
N ASN A 65 -1.76 0.22 -5.34
CA ASN A 65 -2.70 -0.48 -4.46
C ASN A 65 -2.39 -1.98 -4.40
N VAL A 66 -2.09 -2.62 -5.55
CA VAL A 66 -1.65 -4.02 -5.60
C VAL A 66 -0.38 -4.23 -4.79
N ASP A 67 0.64 -3.40 -5.02
CA ASP A 67 1.91 -3.49 -4.29
C ASP A 67 1.70 -3.30 -2.76
N SER A 68 0.79 -2.43 -2.37
CA SER A 68 0.44 -2.21 -0.96
C SER A 68 -0.33 -3.38 -0.36
N ALA A 69 -1.32 -3.91 -1.11
CA ALA A 69 -2.09 -5.07 -0.70
C ALA A 69 -1.19 -6.29 -0.50
N GLN A 70 -0.31 -6.54 -1.46
CA GLN A 70 0.62 -7.68 -1.39
C GLN A 70 1.52 -7.61 -0.17
N ARG A 71 2.21 -6.48 0.05
CA ARG A 71 3.07 -6.33 1.25
C ARG A 71 2.31 -6.55 2.55
N ARG A 72 1.06 -6.07 2.64
CA ARG A 72 0.24 -6.20 3.83
C ARG A 72 -0.21 -7.65 4.06
N LEU A 73 -0.57 -8.35 2.98
CA LEU A 73 -0.95 -9.77 3.05
C LEU A 73 0.25 -10.67 3.34
N ASP A 74 1.42 -10.41 2.75
CA ASP A 74 2.65 -11.14 3.04
C ASP A 74 3.06 -11.00 4.52
N LEU A 75 2.90 -9.80 5.08
CA LEU A 75 3.15 -9.56 6.50
C LEU A 75 2.12 -10.28 7.39
N ALA A 76 0.85 -10.29 7.00
CA ALA A 76 -0.20 -11.01 7.71
C ALA A 76 0.04 -12.52 7.68
N ASP A 77 0.42 -13.07 6.53
CA ASP A 77 0.75 -14.50 6.38
C ASP A 77 1.94 -14.89 7.26
N SER A 78 3.01 -14.10 7.22
CA SER A 78 4.18 -14.30 8.09
C SER A 78 3.82 -14.25 9.58
N SER A 79 2.96 -13.31 9.99
CA SER A 79 2.50 -13.20 11.38
C SER A 79 1.64 -14.39 11.78
N MET A 80 0.75 -14.85 10.91
CA MET A 80 -0.06 -16.05 11.16
C MET A 80 0.79 -17.32 11.26
N GLN A 81 1.81 -17.46 10.42
CA GLN A 81 2.73 -18.60 10.50
C GLN A 81 3.49 -18.62 11.84
N GLN A 82 3.93 -17.44 12.31
CA GLN A 82 4.55 -17.32 13.65
C GLN A 82 3.56 -17.67 14.76
N ALA A 83 2.30 -17.22 14.66
CA ALA A 83 1.25 -17.54 15.62
C ALA A 83 1.01 -19.07 15.70
N ILE A 84 0.94 -19.76 14.55
CA ILE A 84 0.80 -21.21 14.49
C ILE A 84 1.96 -21.90 15.19
N ASN A 85 3.20 -21.46 14.98
CA ASN A 85 4.38 -22.03 15.61
C ASN A 85 4.33 -21.85 17.15
N VAL A 86 3.94 -20.66 17.62
CA VAL A 86 3.78 -20.37 19.07
C VAL A 86 2.68 -21.24 19.67
N MET A 87 1.52 -21.36 19.00
CA MET A 87 0.41 -22.21 19.46
C MET A 87 0.79 -23.68 19.52
N THR A 88 1.54 -24.15 18.53
CA THR A 88 2.07 -25.52 18.53
C THR A 88 2.95 -25.75 19.75
N ARG A 89 3.85 -24.81 20.05
CA ARG A 89 4.72 -24.90 21.24
C ARG A 89 3.95 -24.86 22.56
N ILE A 90 2.94 -23.99 22.67
CA ILE A 90 2.06 -23.95 23.84
C ILE A 90 1.34 -25.29 24.02
N SER A 91 0.86 -25.91 22.93
CA SER A 91 0.20 -27.20 22.97
C SER A 91 1.13 -28.32 23.42
N GLU A 92 2.39 -28.34 22.96
CA GLU A 92 3.41 -29.28 23.41
C GLU A 92 3.67 -29.14 24.93
N LEU A 93 3.84 -27.90 25.42
CA LEU A 93 4.05 -27.61 26.82
C LEU A 93 2.83 -27.99 27.67
N ALA A 94 1.62 -27.79 27.16
CA ALA A 94 0.40 -28.20 27.87
C ALA A 94 0.31 -29.73 28.03
N ILE A 95 0.64 -30.48 26.94
CA ILE A 95 0.72 -31.95 27.02
C ILE A 95 1.80 -32.39 28.01
N GLN A 96 2.98 -31.75 27.99
CA GLN A 96 4.06 -32.04 28.92
C GLN A 96 3.64 -31.75 30.35
N ALA A 97 2.97 -30.64 30.61
CA ALA A 97 2.49 -30.25 31.94
C ALA A 97 1.43 -31.22 32.53
N GLY A 98 0.65 -31.86 31.62
CA GLY A 98 -0.33 -32.88 31.97
C GLY A 98 0.27 -34.23 32.39
N ASN A 99 1.57 -34.43 32.20
CA ASN A 99 2.22 -35.67 32.61
C ASN A 99 2.47 -35.69 34.16
N ASP A 100 2.01 -36.74 34.82
CA ASP A 100 2.11 -36.89 36.26
C ASP A 100 3.55 -37.06 36.77
N THR A 101 4.51 -37.35 35.91
CA THR A 101 5.94 -37.43 36.28
C THR A 101 6.56 -36.06 36.58
N ASN A 102 5.92 -34.95 36.18
CA ASN A 102 6.41 -33.59 36.44
C ASN A 102 6.08 -33.17 37.86
N GLY A 103 7.11 -32.82 38.63
CA GLY A 103 6.98 -32.23 39.94
C GLY A 103 6.47 -30.79 39.92
N VAL A 104 6.30 -30.23 41.13
CA VAL A 104 5.80 -28.83 41.26
C VAL A 104 6.76 -27.81 40.61
N THR A 105 8.06 -28.00 40.76
CA THR A 105 9.09 -27.11 40.22
C THR A 105 9.07 -27.10 38.67
N GLU A 106 8.98 -28.28 38.06
CA GLU A 106 8.92 -28.44 36.64
C GLU A 106 7.64 -27.79 36.05
N ARG A 107 6.50 -27.97 36.74
CA ARG A 107 5.23 -27.33 36.34
C ARG A 107 5.29 -25.81 36.42
N VAL A 108 5.99 -25.26 37.42
CA VAL A 108 6.21 -23.79 37.52
C VAL A 108 7.07 -23.28 36.38
N ALA A 109 8.13 -24.03 36.00
CA ALA A 109 8.97 -23.66 34.84
C ALA A 109 8.18 -23.68 33.53
N LEU A 110 7.39 -24.74 33.29
CA LEU A 110 6.52 -24.84 32.13
C LEU A 110 5.49 -23.71 32.05
N ARG A 111 4.88 -23.35 33.18
CA ARG A 111 3.98 -22.21 33.28
C ARG A 111 4.65 -20.91 32.87
N THR A 112 5.87 -20.66 33.37
CA THR A 112 6.62 -19.43 33.00
C THR A 112 6.91 -19.37 31.50
N GLU A 113 7.24 -20.52 30.88
CA GLU A 113 7.45 -20.59 29.43
C GLU A 113 6.14 -20.30 28.66
N VAL A 114 5.00 -20.87 29.09
CA VAL A 114 3.69 -20.59 28.49
C VAL A 114 3.31 -19.11 28.63
N GLU A 115 3.55 -18.49 29.78
CA GLU A 115 3.31 -17.05 30.00
C GLU A 115 4.16 -16.18 29.07
N GLN A 116 5.40 -16.54 28.79
CA GLN A 116 6.26 -15.86 27.84
C GLN A 116 5.73 -16.03 26.40
N LEU A 117 5.36 -17.26 26.01
CA LEU A 117 4.77 -17.52 24.69
C LEU A 117 3.44 -16.79 24.48
N ALA A 118 2.62 -16.65 25.52
CA ALA A 118 1.40 -15.86 25.47
C ALA A 118 1.68 -14.36 25.24
N ASN A 119 2.76 -13.82 25.82
CA ASN A 119 3.18 -12.45 25.54
C ASN A 119 3.70 -12.30 24.10
N VAL A 120 4.45 -13.27 23.56
CA VAL A 120 4.86 -13.29 22.15
C VAL A 120 3.64 -13.34 21.23
N MET A 121 2.62 -14.14 21.57
CA MET A 121 1.36 -14.19 20.82
C MET A 121 0.67 -12.83 20.81
N LEU A 122 0.66 -12.11 21.94
CA LEU A 122 0.11 -10.75 22.03
C LEU A 122 0.87 -9.77 21.11
N GLU A 123 2.20 -9.88 21.03
CA GLU A 123 3.01 -9.06 20.13
C GLU A 123 2.68 -9.35 18.66
N ILE A 124 2.55 -10.63 18.28
CA ILE A 124 2.14 -11.06 16.93
C ILE A 124 0.74 -10.52 16.60
N ALA A 125 -0.21 -10.65 17.52
CA ALA A 125 -1.57 -10.17 17.34
C ALA A 125 -1.67 -8.62 17.24
N ASN A 126 -0.64 -7.90 17.69
CA ASN A 126 -0.51 -6.45 17.59
C ASN A 126 0.46 -5.99 16.49
N THR A 127 0.81 -6.88 15.55
CA THR A 127 1.71 -6.54 14.45
C THR A 127 1.16 -5.35 13.65
N LYS A 128 2.07 -4.42 13.33
CA LYS A 128 1.78 -3.21 12.56
C LYS A 128 2.52 -3.24 11.23
N ASP A 129 1.91 -2.64 10.21
CA ASP A 129 2.55 -2.46 8.93
C ASP A 129 3.61 -1.35 8.95
N SER A 130 4.26 -1.10 7.80
CA SER A 130 5.28 -0.06 7.63
C SER A 130 4.77 1.37 7.83
N GLN A 131 3.46 1.56 7.89
CA GLN A 131 2.80 2.84 8.15
C GLN A 131 2.35 2.98 9.61
N GLY A 132 2.65 1.98 10.46
CA GLY A 132 2.26 1.93 11.85
C GLY A 132 0.80 1.52 12.08
N GLN A 133 0.11 1.05 11.04
CA GLN A 133 -1.28 0.60 11.13
C GLN A 133 -1.34 -0.86 11.57
N SER A 134 -2.22 -1.18 12.51
CA SER A 134 -2.46 -2.55 12.97
C SER A 134 -3.06 -3.41 11.84
N LEU A 135 -2.61 -4.67 11.75
CA LEU A 135 -3.10 -5.62 10.76
C LEU A 135 -4.42 -6.27 11.17
N PHE A 136 -4.64 -6.45 12.48
CA PHE A 136 -5.69 -7.31 13.03
C PHE A 136 -6.75 -6.54 13.82
N SER A 137 -6.74 -5.20 13.80
CA SER A 137 -7.68 -4.35 14.55
C SER A 137 -8.94 -3.94 13.74
N GLY A 138 -9.12 -4.46 12.54
CA GLY A 138 -10.22 -4.05 11.68
C GLY A 138 -10.06 -2.61 11.16
N TYR A 139 -11.08 -1.77 11.30
CA TYR A 139 -11.01 -0.35 10.91
C TYR A 139 -10.26 0.52 11.94
N HIS A 140 -10.06 0.05 13.16
CA HIS A 140 -9.32 0.77 14.22
C HIS A 140 -7.80 0.65 14.05
N THR A 141 -7.28 0.97 12.88
CA THR A 141 -5.87 0.75 12.51
C THR A 141 -4.84 1.47 13.37
N ASN A 142 -5.23 2.53 14.06
CA ASN A 142 -4.33 3.33 14.91
C ASN A 142 -4.26 2.83 16.36
N SER A 143 -5.05 1.82 16.75
CA SER A 143 -5.08 1.23 18.09
C SER A 143 -4.42 -0.14 18.11
N GLN A 144 -4.12 -0.63 19.31
CA GLN A 144 -3.76 -2.03 19.51
C GLN A 144 -4.98 -2.91 19.30
N ALA A 145 -4.77 -4.04 18.61
CA ALA A 145 -5.84 -5.01 18.39
C ALA A 145 -6.18 -5.77 19.69
N PHE A 146 -5.16 -6.12 20.48
CA PHE A 146 -5.30 -6.89 21.71
C PHE A 146 -4.56 -6.23 22.87
N VAL A 147 -5.15 -6.29 24.06
CA VAL A 147 -4.55 -5.80 25.32
C VAL A 147 -4.64 -6.88 26.38
N LYS A 148 -3.57 -7.02 27.19
CA LYS A 148 -3.56 -7.89 28.36
C LYS A 148 -4.16 -7.13 29.55
N LYS A 149 -5.20 -7.69 30.16
CA LYS A 149 -5.82 -7.17 31.38
C LYS A 149 -5.02 -7.52 32.64
N VAL A 150 -5.35 -6.85 33.71
CA VAL A 150 -4.72 -7.07 35.03
C VAL A 150 -4.98 -8.49 35.56
N ASP A 151 -6.09 -9.10 35.20
CA ASP A 151 -6.45 -10.48 35.53
C ASP A 151 -5.70 -11.53 34.69
N GLY A 152 -4.85 -11.10 33.76
CA GLY A 152 -4.07 -11.97 32.84
C GLY A 152 -4.82 -12.41 31.59
N THR A 153 -6.08 -12.04 31.43
CA THR A 153 -6.85 -12.32 30.19
C THR A 153 -6.50 -11.35 29.07
N PHE A 154 -6.78 -11.75 27.83
CA PHE A 154 -6.57 -10.92 26.64
C PHE A 154 -7.92 -10.42 26.13
N GLU A 155 -8.00 -9.12 25.85
CA GLU A 155 -9.19 -8.47 25.30
C GLU A 155 -8.93 -7.96 23.91
N TYR A 156 -9.84 -8.24 22.98
CA TYR A 156 -9.84 -7.67 21.64
C TYR A 156 -10.50 -6.29 21.66
N LEU A 157 -9.77 -5.27 21.25
CA LEU A 157 -10.24 -3.87 21.18
C LEU A 157 -10.52 -3.42 19.74
N GLY A 158 -10.28 -4.28 18.78
CA GLY A 158 -10.56 -4.00 17.37
C GLY A 158 -12.05 -4.10 17.06
N ASP A 159 -12.37 -3.79 15.81
CA ASP A 159 -13.67 -4.09 15.23
C ASP A 159 -13.56 -5.21 14.18
N ARG A 160 -14.71 -5.71 13.71
CA ARG A 160 -14.77 -6.76 12.69
C ARG A 160 -14.76 -6.22 11.26
N GLY A 161 -14.28 -4.99 11.08
CA GLY A 161 -14.18 -4.34 9.78
C GLY A 161 -13.10 -4.96 8.91
N THR A 162 -13.33 -4.99 7.61
CA THR A 162 -12.36 -5.48 6.64
C THR A 162 -11.97 -4.35 5.69
N HIS A 163 -10.71 -3.92 5.74
CA HIS A 163 -10.16 -3.00 4.77
C HIS A 163 -10.00 -3.67 3.41
N SER A 164 -10.44 -2.99 2.37
CA SER A 164 -10.22 -3.43 1.00
C SER A 164 -9.58 -2.33 0.17
N LEU A 165 -8.70 -2.71 -0.74
CA LEU A 165 -8.08 -1.83 -1.72
C LEU A 165 -8.59 -2.17 -3.11
N GLN A 166 -8.98 -1.15 -3.85
CA GLN A 166 -9.34 -1.29 -5.26
C GLN A 166 -8.08 -1.51 -6.10
N ILE A 167 -8.00 -2.66 -6.79
CA ILE A 167 -6.86 -3.07 -7.61
C ILE A 167 -7.17 -3.07 -9.11
N SER A 168 -8.43 -2.92 -9.48
CA SER A 168 -8.89 -2.65 -10.84
C SER A 168 -10.22 -1.89 -10.81
N GLU A 169 -10.78 -1.55 -11.95
CA GLU A 169 -12.06 -0.85 -12.05
C GLU A 169 -13.21 -1.59 -11.35
N SER A 170 -13.17 -2.93 -11.37
CA SER A 170 -14.25 -3.79 -10.84
C SER A 170 -13.81 -4.70 -9.70
N MET A 171 -12.54 -4.67 -9.26
CA MET A 171 -12.02 -5.62 -8.28
C MET A 171 -11.46 -4.91 -7.05
N ASN A 172 -11.91 -5.36 -5.88
CA ASN A 172 -11.38 -5.00 -4.58
C ASN A 172 -10.79 -6.24 -3.91
N VAL A 173 -9.65 -6.07 -3.23
CA VAL A 173 -9.00 -7.12 -2.44
C VAL A 173 -9.01 -6.72 -0.98
N ALA A 174 -9.47 -7.63 -0.12
CA ALA A 174 -9.37 -7.47 1.33
C ALA A 174 -7.90 -7.48 1.76
N THR A 175 -7.49 -6.51 2.56
CA THR A 175 -6.10 -6.33 3.00
C THR A 175 -5.94 -6.35 4.51
N SER A 176 -7.02 -6.63 5.25
CA SER A 176 -7.00 -6.85 6.69
C SER A 176 -7.71 -8.16 7.03
N ILE A 177 -7.29 -8.76 8.13
CA ILE A 177 -7.92 -9.94 8.72
C ILE A 177 -8.55 -9.50 10.04
N ASP A 178 -9.77 -9.95 10.32
CA ASP A 178 -10.40 -9.74 11.62
C ASP A 178 -9.64 -10.53 12.70
N GLY A 179 -8.98 -9.80 13.61
CA GLY A 179 -8.25 -10.39 14.71
C GLY A 179 -9.14 -11.16 15.67
N GLY A 180 -10.39 -10.75 15.83
CA GLY A 180 -11.36 -11.49 16.64
C GLY A 180 -11.61 -12.88 16.09
N THR A 181 -11.77 -13.03 14.79
CA THR A 181 -11.95 -14.34 14.14
C THR A 181 -10.65 -15.16 14.12
N ALA A 182 -9.49 -14.50 14.02
CA ALA A 182 -8.20 -15.18 13.88
C ALA A 182 -7.66 -15.70 15.23
N PHE A 183 -7.87 -14.98 16.34
CA PHE A 183 -7.26 -15.25 17.65
C PHE A 183 -8.25 -15.51 18.79
N GLN A 184 -9.56 -15.31 18.58
CA GLN A 184 -10.60 -15.65 19.55
C GLN A 184 -11.45 -16.80 18.99
N THR A 185 -11.28 -17.98 19.53
CA THR A 185 -12.15 -19.18 19.31
C THR A 185 -12.97 -19.46 20.55
#